data_1bb6b9950798620c88a27bc417e3184e
#
_entry.id   1bb6b9950798620c88a27bc417e3184e
#
_cell.length_a   1.000
_cell.length_b   1.000
_cell.length_c   1.000
_cell.angle_alpha   90.00
_cell.angle_beta   90.00
_cell.angle_gamma   90.00
#
_symmetry.space_group_name_H-M   'P 1'
#
loop_
_entity.id
_entity.type
_entity.pdbx_description
1 polymer ?
#
loop_
_entity_poly.entity_id
_entity_poly.type
_entity_poly.pdbx_seq_one_letter_code
_entity_poly.pdbx_strand_id
1 'polypeptide(L)'
;KIYDQELRMINDKSAPEGFVVDKKENFMSLEEQSNHKYILNIDGHVKAFRLGNELRMGSVVLLVDSPYTLWFQDKLVEYKHYVPVSSDLSDLQEKIEWCIDNDSKCKKIAENSLEFYNTYLDKDGVYDYFEKLIYDMGNSRIPPVLKKTTSNINFIIGYRDPGDGVRKSQLDVFIQQINLIFSKIS
;
A
#
# COMPACT_ATOMS: atom_id res chain seq x y z
N LYS A 1 2.83 -17.60 -7.15
CA LYS A 1 3.49 -18.23 -5.97
C LYS A 1 2.79 -17.93 -4.65
N ILE A 2 2.19 -16.77 -4.49
CA ILE A 2 1.28 -16.46 -3.36
C ILE A 2 0.01 -17.32 -3.50
N TYR A 3 -0.51 -17.44 -4.70
CA TYR A 3 -1.62 -18.35 -5.04
C TYR A 3 -1.36 -19.82 -4.67
N ASP A 4 -0.15 -20.30 -4.85
CA ASP A 4 0.21 -21.68 -4.47
C ASP A 4 0.26 -21.88 -2.96
N GLN A 5 0.52 -20.83 -2.17
CA GLN A 5 0.48 -20.90 -0.71
C GLN A 5 -0.96 -20.88 -0.17
N GLU A 6 -1.82 -20.06 -0.76
CA GLU A 6 -3.25 -20.05 -0.42
C GLU A 6 -3.92 -21.38 -0.81
N LEU A 7 -3.62 -21.90 -1.99
CA LEU A 7 -4.06 -23.25 -2.40
C LEU A 7 -3.52 -24.37 -1.49
N ARG A 8 -2.33 -24.22 -0.91
CA ARG A 8 -1.81 -25.16 0.09
C ARG A 8 -2.59 -25.10 1.40
N MET A 9 -2.96 -23.89 1.85
CA MET A 9 -3.80 -23.73 3.06
C MET A 9 -5.21 -24.31 2.87
N ILE A 10 -5.76 -24.27 1.63
CA ILE A 10 -7.06 -24.89 1.31
C ILE A 10 -7.00 -26.42 1.43
N ASN A 11 -5.89 -27.02 1.09
CA ASN A 11 -5.68 -28.48 1.17
C ASN A 11 -5.14 -28.91 2.55
N ASP A 12 -4.78 -27.97 3.40
CA ASP A 12 -4.38 -28.26 4.77
C ASP A 12 -5.63 -28.46 5.63
N LYS A 13 -5.80 -29.66 6.15
CA LYS A 13 -6.91 -30.02 7.04
C LYS A 13 -6.95 -29.23 8.36
N SER A 14 -6.03 -28.27 8.53
CA SER A 14 -5.97 -27.33 9.65
C SER A 14 -6.86 -26.11 9.51
N ALA A 15 -7.50 -25.90 8.34
CA ALA A 15 -8.45 -24.81 8.18
C ALA A 15 -9.67 -25.01 9.13
N PRO A 16 -10.10 -23.96 9.86
CA PRO A 16 -11.27 -24.07 10.74
C PRO A 16 -12.51 -24.56 9.95
N GLU A 17 -13.32 -25.39 10.62
CA GLU A 17 -14.57 -25.91 10.04
C GLU A 17 -15.48 -24.73 9.66
N GLY A 18 -15.92 -24.66 8.40
CA GLY A 18 -16.71 -23.54 7.89
C GLY A 18 -15.90 -22.44 7.16
N PHE A 19 -14.58 -22.57 7.09
CA PHE A 19 -13.76 -21.64 6.31
C PHE A 19 -13.92 -21.96 4.81
N VAL A 20 -14.66 -21.11 4.10
CA VAL A 20 -14.82 -21.22 2.65
C VAL A 20 -13.71 -20.42 2.00
N VAL A 21 -12.73 -21.10 1.42
CA VAL A 21 -11.77 -20.44 0.55
C VAL A 21 -12.42 -20.21 -0.80
N ASP A 22 -12.47 -18.97 -1.19
CA ASP A 22 -13.01 -18.59 -2.48
C ASP A 22 -12.20 -19.22 -3.62
N LYS A 23 -12.89 -19.76 -4.60
CA LYS A 23 -12.25 -20.29 -5.79
C LYS A 23 -11.66 -19.13 -6.59
N LYS A 24 -10.62 -19.40 -7.37
CA LYS A 24 -9.94 -18.44 -8.24
C LYS A 24 -10.91 -17.64 -9.14
N GLU A 25 -12.04 -18.22 -9.48
CA GLU A 25 -13.15 -17.65 -10.27
C GLU A 25 -13.85 -16.46 -9.55
N ASN A 26 -13.71 -16.34 -8.23
CA ASN A 26 -14.33 -15.29 -7.43
C ASN A 26 -13.37 -14.10 -7.16
N PHE A 27 -12.19 -14.11 -7.77
CA PHE A 27 -11.27 -12.97 -7.66
C PHE A 27 -11.77 -11.80 -8.48
N MET A 28 -12.07 -10.70 -7.78
CA MET A 28 -12.45 -9.44 -8.40
C MET A 28 -11.20 -8.66 -8.84
N SER A 29 -11.20 -8.17 -10.06
CA SER A 29 -10.22 -7.19 -10.52
C SER A 29 -10.36 -5.87 -9.73
N LEU A 30 -9.33 -5.01 -9.78
CA LEU A 30 -9.42 -3.67 -9.16
C LEU A 30 -10.56 -2.84 -9.75
N GLU A 31 -10.86 -3.01 -11.04
CA GLU A 31 -11.98 -2.33 -11.70
C GLU A 31 -13.33 -2.82 -11.19
N GLU A 32 -13.49 -4.13 -11.02
CA GLU A 32 -14.71 -4.68 -10.42
C GLU A 32 -14.87 -4.23 -8.97
N GLN A 33 -13.79 -4.21 -8.18
CA GLN A 33 -13.81 -3.72 -6.79
C GLN A 33 -14.26 -2.26 -6.71
N SER A 34 -13.85 -1.41 -7.67
CA SER A 34 -14.24 0.00 -7.72
C SER A 34 -15.74 0.26 -7.92
N ASN A 35 -16.50 -0.75 -8.34
CA ASN A 35 -17.96 -0.68 -8.43
C ASN A 35 -18.66 -0.85 -7.07
N HIS A 36 -17.92 -1.19 -6.02
CA HIS A 36 -18.45 -1.34 -4.68
C HIS A 36 -18.25 -0.07 -3.86
N LYS A 37 -19.27 0.32 -3.12
CA LYS A 37 -19.27 1.53 -2.28
C LYS A 37 -18.31 1.43 -1.10
N TYR A 38 -18.16 0.24 -0.57
CA TYR A 38 -17.30 -0.06 0.58
C TYR A 38 -16.31 -1.15 0.23
N ILE A 39 -15.05 -0.98 0.62
CA ILE A 39 -13.97 -1.95 0.43
C ILE A 39 -13.35 -2.24 1.79
N LEU A 40 -13.30 -3.51 2.18
CA LEU A 40 -12.61 -3.95 3.38
C LEU A 40 -11.15 -4.22 3.04
N ASN A 41 -10.24 -3.43 3.63
CA ASN A 41 -8.81 -3.70 3.57
C ASN A 41 -8.38 -4.46 4.81
N ILE A 42 -8.04 -5.73 4.63
CA ILE A 42 -7.54 -6.62 5.67
C ILE A 42 -6.18 -7.17 5.24
N ASP A 43 -5.26 -7.28 6.20
CA ASP A 43 -3.92 -7.80 5.96
C ASP A 43 -3.94 -9.33 5.81
N GLY A 44 -2.98 -9.84 5.04
CA GLY A 44 -2.67 -11.26 5.00
C GLY A 44 -1.47 -11.57 5.90
N HIS A 45 -0.42 -12.21 5.36
CA HIS A 45 0.82 -12.48 6.10
C HIS A 45 1.62 -11.22 6.42
N VAL A 46 1.43 -10.16 5.64
CA VAL A 46 2.04 -8.84 5.77
C VAL A 46 1.03 -7.77 5.41
N LYS A 47 1.40 -6.49 5.54
CA LYS A 47 0.53 -5.37 5.19
C LYS A 47 -0.02 -5.48 3.76
N ALA A 48 -1.33 -5.28 3.63
CA ALA A 48 -2.02 -5.24 2.35
C ALA A 48 -1.66 -3.95 1.58
N PHE A 49 -0.60 -4.03 0.76
CA PHE A 49 -0.12 -2.87 -0.04
C PHE A 49 -1.10 -2.42 -1.13
N ARG A 50 -2.17 -3.18 -1.42
CA ARG A 50 -3.28 -2.75 -2.30
C ARG A 50 -4.02 -1.52 -1.76
N LEU A 51 -3.85 -1.16 -0.47
CA LEU A 51 -4.45 0.02 0.14
C LEU A 51 -4.24 1.28 -0.70
N GLY A 52 -3.03 1.48 -1.24
CA GLY A 52 -2.77 2.62 -2.13
C GLY A 52 -3.70 2.66 -3.35
N ASN A 53 -4.00 1.51 -3.95
CA ASN A 53 -4.95 1.45 -5.07
C ASN A 53 -6.40 1.65 -4.62
N GLU A 54 -6.78 1.11 -3.47
CA GLU A 54 -8.12 1.22 -2.94
C GLU A 54 -8.50 2.68 -2.61
N LEU A 55 -7.55 3.48 -2.11
CA LEU A 55 -7.77 4.90 -1.83
C LEU A 55 -8.14 5.75 -3.06
N ARG A 56 -7.77 5.31 -4.28
CA ARG A 56 -8.11 6.04 -5.51
C ARG A 56 -9.43 5.61 -6.17
N MET A 57 -10.06 4.54 -5.68
CA MET A 57 -11.23 3.94 -6.36
C MET A 57 -12.52 4.75 -6.20
N GLY A 58 -12.55 5.75 -5.32
CA GLY A 58 -13.78 6.48 -5.00
C GLY A 58 -14.73 5.72 -4.08
N SER A 59 -14.29 4.61 -3.54
CA SER A 59 -14.97 3.80 -2.52
C SER A 59 -14.52 4.23 -1.12
N VAL A 60 -15.32 3.93 -0.12
CA VAL A 60 -14.92 4.07 1.29
C VAL A 60 -14.12 2.85 1.69
N VAL A 61 -12.89 3.05 2.11
CA VAL A 61 -12.05 1.97 2.64
C VAL A 61 -12.35 1.79 4.12
N LEU A 62 -12.79 0.58 4.50
CA LEU A 62 -12.81 0.11 5.89
C LEU A 62 -11.44 -0.52 6.14
N LEU A 63 -10.59 0.16 6.91
CA LEU A 63 -9.21 -0.27 7.13
C LEU A 63 -9.10 -0.99 8.47
N VAL A 64 -8.78 -2.26 8.43
CA VAL A 64 -8.57 -3.07 9.64
C VAL A 64 -7.23 -2.71 10.27
N ASP A 65 -7.26 -2.48 11.58
CA ASP A 65 -6.06 -2.18 12.37
C ASP A 65 -5.05 -3.34 12.31
N SER A 66 -3.77 -2.98 12.26
CA SER A 66 -2.70 -3.94 12.01
C SER A 66 -1.38 -3.44 12.59
N PRO A 67 -0.50 -4.34 13.09
CA PRO A 67 0.85 -3.98 13.50
C PRO A 67 1.77 -3.59 12.33
N TYR A 68 1.36 -3.84 11.10
CA TYR A 68 2.12 -3.48 9.91
C TYR A 68 1.68 -2.11 9.37
N THR A 69 2.64 -1.34 8.87
CA THR A 69 2.39 -0.01 8.32
C THR A 69 2.98 0.14 6.91
N LEU A 70 2.38 1.01 6.10
CA LEU A 70 2.93 1.48 4.83
C LEU A 70 3.58 2.85 5.02
N TRP A 71 4.52 3.20 4.16
CA TRP A 71 5.32 4.43 4.24
C TRP A 71 4.49 5.73 4.27
N PHE A 72 3.26 5.70 3.80
CA PHE A 72 2.35 6.84 3.76
C PHE A 72 1.25 6.79 4.85
N GLN A 73 1.17 5.70 5.60
CA GLN A 73 0.02 5.42 6.47
C GLN A 73 -0.09 6.39 7.66
N ASP A 74 1.04 6.94 8.10
CA ASP A 74 1.10 7.98 9.14
C ASP A 74 0.41 9.30 8.74
N LYS A 75 0.18 9.53 7.45
CA LYS A 75 -0.54 10.68 6.92
C LYS A 75 -2.04 10.45 6.76
N LEU A 76 -2.49 9.20 6.87
CA LEU A 76 -3.91 8.88 6.83
C LEU A 76 -4.58 9.27 8.15
N VAL A 77 -5.78 9.81 8.06
CA VAL A 77 -6.57 10.25 9.21
C VAL A 77 -7.91 9.51 9.19
N GLU A 78 -8.25 8.92 10.32
CA GLU A 78 -9.51 8.21 10.55
C GLU A 78 -10.72 9.12 10.28
N TYR A 79 -11.76 8.55 9.73
CA TYR A 79 -13.01 9.24 9.35
C TYR A 79 -12.83 10.45 8.40
N LYS A 80 -11.58 10.67 7.95
CA LYS A 80 -11.27 11.62 6.88
C LYS A 80 -10.89 10.92 5.59
N HIS A 81 -10.04 9.89 5.67
CA HIS A 81 -9.55 9.16 4.51
C HIS A 81 -10.02 7.71 4.49
N TYR A 82 -10.40 7.14 5.64
CA TYR A 82 -10.86 5.78 5.79
C TYR A 82 -11.73 5.63 7.04
N VAL A 83 -12.45 4.52 7.16
CA VAL A 83 -13.18 4.14 8.37
C VAL A 83 -12.37 3.07 9.10
N PRO A 84 -11.98 3.29 10.37
CA PRO A 84 -11.17 2.31 11.10
C PRO A 84 -12.04 1.13 11.55
N VAL A 85 -11.44 -0.07 11.51
CA VAL A 85 -12.03 -1.33 11.99
C VAL A 85 -11.04 -2.00 12.92
N SER A 86 -11.51 -2.53 14.02
CA SER A 86 -10.69 -3.25 15.00
C SER A 86 -10.01 -4.47 14.40
N SER A 87 -8.80 -4.80 14.87
CA SER A 87 -7.98 -5.91 14.35
C SER A 87 -8.66 -7.28 14.46
N ASP A 88 -9.57 -7.46 15.43
CA ASP A 88 -10.37 -8.67 15.66
C ASP A 88 -11.73 -8.65 14.91
N LEU A 89 -12.00 -7.59 14.14
CA LEU A 89 -13.26 -7.35 13.41
C LEU A 89 -14.50 -7.25 14.31
N SER A 90 -14.35 -7.13 15.62
CA SER A 90 -15.48 -7.11 16.56
C SER A 90 -16.47 -5.96 16.33
N ASP A 91 -16.00 -4.85 15.79
CA ASP A 91 -16.79 -3.65 15.49
C ASP A 91 -17.18 -3.51 13.99
N LEU A 92 -16.85 -4.48 13.13
CA LEU A 92 -17.07 -4.38 11.70
C LEU A 92 -18.53 -4.14 11.34
N GLN A 93 -19.47 -4.84 12.00
CA GLN A 93 -20.88 -4.65 11.75
C GLN A 93 -21.32 -3.22 12.11
N GLU A 94 -20.92 -2.71 13.28
CA GLU A 94 -21.20 -1.34 13.71
C GLU A 94 -20.65 -0.31 12.71
N LYS A 95 -19.44 -0.53 12.20
CA LYS A 95 -18.82 0.37 11.21
C LYS A 95 -19.57 0.38 9.89
N ILE A 96 -20.05 -0.78 9.44
CA ILE A 96 -20.90 -0.88 8.23
C ILE A 96 -22.23 -0.15 8.43
N GLU A 97 -22.90 -0.36 9.56
CA GLU A 97 -24.16 0.31 9.92
C GLU A 97 -23.92 1.84 9.99
N TRP A 98 -22.85 2.27 10.65
CA TRP A 98 -22.47 3.68 10.68
C TRP A 98 -22.25 4.26 9.29
N CYS A 99 -21.61 3.53 8.37
CA CYS A 99 -21.41 3.97 7.00
C CYS A 99 -22.75 4.14 6.26
N ILE A 100 -23.68 3.23 6.47
CA ILE A 100 -25.03 3.28 5.86
C ILE A 100 -25.79 4.52 6.36
N ASP A 101 -25.76 4.77 7.67
CA ASP A 101 -26.47 5.89 8.30
C ASP A 101 -25.82 7.25 8.01
N ASN A 102 -24.52 7.27 7.66
CA ASN A 102 -23.75 8.49 7.42
C ASN A 102 -23.26 8.62 5.97
N ASP A 103 -24.12 8.33 5.01
CA ASP A 103 -23.77 8.29 3.59
C ASP A 103 -23.08 9.54 3.06
N SER A 104 -23.53 10.73 3.46
CA SER A 104 -22.93 12.00 3.06
C SER A 104 -21.50 12.17 3.61
N LYS A 105 -21.22 11.67 4.81
CA LYS A 105 -19.87 11.65 5.38
C LYS A 105 -18.99 10.62 4.65
N CYS A 106 -19.54 9.46 4.34
CA CYS A 106 -18.86 8.42 3.58
C CYS A 106 -18.43 8.92 2.20
N LYS A 107 -19.31 9.65 1.51
CA LYS A 107 -18.95 10.30 0.24
C LYS A 107 -17.77 11.25 0.42
N LYS A 108 -17.76 12.07 1.49
CA LYS A 108 -16.65 12.98 1.76
C LYS A 108 -15.35 12.23 2.10
N ILE A 109 -15.43 11.11 2.80
CA ILE A 109 -14.28 10.24 3.07
C ILE A 109 -13.70 9.72 1.75
N ALA A 110 -14.53 9.22 0.84
CA ALA A 110 -14.09 8.72 -0.45
C ALA A 110 -13.43 9.83 -1.32
N GLU A 111 -14.00 11.04 -1.32
CA GLU A 111 -13.41 12.20 -2.00
C GLU A 111 -12.03 12.56 -1.41
N ASN A 112 -11.91 12.62 -0.08
CA ASN A 112 -10.66 12.92 0.60
C ASN A 112 -9.61 11.81 0.37
N SER A 113 -10.02 10.54 0.27
CA SER A 113 -9.14 9.43 -0.06
C SER A 113 -8.53 9.59 -1.45
N LEU A 114 -9.35 9.97 -2.43
CA LEU A 114 -8.88 10.24 -3.79
C LEU A 114 -7.95 11.47 -3.83
N GLU A 115 -8.26 12.53 -3.10
CA GLU A 115 -7.38 13.70 -2.96
C GLU A 115 -6.04 13.31 -2.33
N PHE A 116 -6.07 12.48 -1.28
CA PHE A 116 -4.87 11.94 -0.64
C PHE A 116 -4.02 11.15 -1.64
N TYR A 117 -4.65 10.25 -2.41
CA TYR A 117 -3.94 9.49 -3.45
C TYR A 117 -3.26 10.43 -4.46
N ASN A 118 -4.00 11.40 -5.01
CA ASN A 118 -3.47 12.34 -6.00
C ASN A 118 -2.36 13.25 -5.45
N THR A 119 -2.33 13.46 -4.12
CA THR A 119 -1.31 14.30 -3.48
C THR A 119 -0.04 13.52 -3.14
N TYR A 120 -0.18 12.26 -2.68
CA TYR A 120 0.93 11.54 -2.07
C TYR A 120 1.29 10.23 -2.76
N LEU A 121 0.36 9.61 -3.49
CA LEU A 121 0.51 8.25 -4.01
C LEU A 121 0.49 8.16 -5.53
N ASP A 122 0.20 9.25 -6.21
CA ASP A 122 0.41 9.33 -7.65
C ASP A 122 1.91 9.36 -7.97
N LYS A 123 2.24 9.41 -9.26
CA LYS A 123 3.62 9.38 -9.72
C LYS A 123 4.46 10.50 -9.11
N ASP A 124 3.92 11.72 -9.08
CA ASP A 124 4.66 12.90 -8.64
C ASP A 124 4.81 12.90 -7.12
N GLY A 125 3.76 12.56 -6.38
CA GLY A 125 3.80 12.43 -4.92
C GLY A 125 4.78 11.37 -4.43
N VAL A 126 4.91 10.25 -5.15
CA VAL A 126 5.93 9.23 -4.87
C VAL A 126 7.34 9.76 -5.14
N TYR A 127 7.55 10.53 -6.21
CA TYR A 127 8.86 11.12 -6.50
C TYR A 127 9.24 12.18 -5.46
N ASP A 128 8.32 13.04 -5.05
CA ASP A 128 8.55 14.03 -3.99
C ASP A 128 8.96 13.36 -2.68
N TYR A 129 8.31 12.24 -2.34
CA TYR A 129 8.70 11.45 -1.17
C TYR A 129 10.13 10.91 -1.27
N PHE A 130 10.50 10.34 -2.42
CA PHE A 130 11.86 9.84 -2.64
C PHE A 130 12.89 10.96 -2.64
N GLU A 131 12.61 12.09 -3.28
CA GLU A 131 13.50 13.26 -3.28
C GLU A 131 13.78 13.73 -1.85
N LYS A 132 12.70 13.88 -1.06
CA LYS A 132 12.82 14.24 0.36
C LYS A 132 13.62 13.21 1.15
N LEU A 133 13.34 11.92 0.96
CA LEU A 133 14.04 10.83 1.66
C LEU A 133 15.54 10.86 1.36
N ILE A 134 15.93 11.02 0.10
CA ILE A 134 17.32 11.10 -0.32
C ILE A 134 18.00 12.36 0.26
N TYR A 135 17.30 13.49 0.25
CA TYR A 135 17.80 14.73 0.85
C TYR A 135 18.02 14.58 2.35
N ASP A 136 17.06 14.02 3.07
CA ASP A 136 17.14 13.78 4.52
C ASP A 136 18.29 12.80 4.86
N MET A 137 18.46 11.75 4.05
CA MET A 137 19.60 10.81 4.19
C MET A 137 20.95 11.49 3.94
N GLY A 138 21.04 12.36 2.95
CA GLY A 138 22.25 13.11 2.62
C GLY A 138 22.65 14.10 3.73
N ASN A 139 21.66 14.67 4.41
CA ASN A 139 21.88 15.62 5.52
C ASN A 139 21.96 14.93 6.89
N SER A 140 21.60 13.67 7.00
CA SER A 140 21.74 12.90 8.22
C SER A 140 23.22 12.76 8.57
N ARG A 141 23.59 13.09 9.82
CA ARG A 141 24.96 12.85 10.30
C ARG A 141 25.22 11.35 10.30
N ILE A 142 25.90 10.89 9.25
CA ILE A 142 26.37 9.50 9.17
C ILE A 142 27.28 9.25 10.37
N PRO A 143 27.07 8.20 11.16
CA PRO A 143 27.93 7.87 12.28
C PRO A 143 29.41 7.81 11.82
N PRO A 144 30.35 8.21 12.66
CA PRO A 144 31.81 8.28 12.29
C PRO A 144 32.36 7.01 11.69
N VAL A 145 31.79 5.85 12.01
CA VAL A 145 32.18 4.52 11.49
C VAL A 145 31.93 4.40 9.97
N LEU A 146 30.96 5.11 9.41
CA LEU A 146 30.64 5.06 7.97
C LEU A 146 31.37 6.14 7.16
N LYS A 147 32.11 7.07 7.79
CA LYS A 147 32.84 8.15 7.11
C LYS A 147 34.05 7.65 6.30
N LYS A 148 34.42 6.38 6.40
CA LYS A 148 35.56 5.80 5.64
C LYS A 148 35.16 5.23 4.27
N THR A 149 33.90 5.09 3.98
CA THR A 149 33.46 4.74 2.64
C THR A 149 33.18 6.02 1.87
N THR A 150 33.88 6.19 0.77
CA THR A 150 33.67 7.25 -0.22
C THR A 150 32.19 7.59 -0.34
N SER A 151 31.87 8.85 -0.53
CA SER A 151 30.54 9.51 -0.60
C SER A 151 29.52 8.88 -1.58
N ASN A 152 29.51 7.58 -1.74
CA ASN A 152 28.58 6.86 -2.61
C ASN A 152 27.45 6.28 -1.77
N ILE A 153 26.23 6.74 -2.03
CA ILE A 153 25.03 6.07 -1.55
C ILE A 153 24.84 4.83 -2.39
N ASN A 154 24.85 3.66 -1.77
CA ASN A 154 24.62 2.40 -2.46
C ASN A 154 23.16 1.95 -2.22
N PHE A 155 22.39 1.85 -3.29
CA PHE A 155 21.06 1.25 -3.25
C PHE A 155 21.20 -0.24 -3.56
N ILE A 156 20.75 -1.08 -2.62
CA ILE A 156 20.64 -2.52 -2.87
C ILE A 156 19.17 -2.76 -3.27
N ILE A 157 18.96 -3.02 -4.55
CA ILE A 157 17.65 -3.34 -5.08
C ILE A 157 17.58 -4.84 -5.32
N GLY A 158 16.68 -5.52 -4.61
CA GLY A 158 16.36 -6.91 -4.88
C GLY A 158 15.67 -7.04 -6.22
N TYR A 159 16.43 -7.34 -7.27
CA TYR A 159 15.91 -7.50 -8.62
C TYR A 159 15.79 -8.97 -8.97
N ARG A 160 14.58 -9.37 -9.40
CA ARG A 160 14.34 -10.68 -9.99
C ARG A 160 13.53 -10.48 -11.28
N ASP A 161 14.20 -10.67 -12.41
CA ASP A 161 13.55 -10.65 -13.72
C ASP A 161 12.81 -11.97 -13.95
N PRO A 162 11.49 -11.96 -14.17
CA PRO A 162 10.75 -13.15 -14.56
C PRO A 162 10.99 -13.56 -16.03
N GLY A 163 11.83 -12.81 -16.78
CA GLY A 163 12.15 -13.07 -18.17
C GLY A 163 11.24 -12.37 -19.19
N ASP A 164 10.33 -11.53 -18.73
CA ASP A 164 9.43 -10.73 -19.59
C ASP A 164 9.98 -9.36 -19.99
N GLY A 165 11.13 -8.96 -19.43
CA GLY A 165 11.79 -7.67 -19.67
C GLY A 165 11.09 -6.46 -19.04
N VAL A 166 9.87 -6.60 -18.52
CA VAL A 166 9.08 -5.48 -17.96
C VAL A 166 9.74 -4.94 -16.71
N ARG A 167 10.18 -5.81 -15.80
CA ARG A 167 10.86 -5.39 -14.57
C ARG A 167 12.22 -4.74 -14.84
N LYS A 168 12.91 -5.18 -15.89
CA LYS A 168 14.16 -4.57 -16.31
C LYS A 168 13.94 -3.13 -16.76
N SER A 169 12.94 -2.88 -17.57
CA SER A 169 12.62 -1.52 -18.01
C SER A 169 12.18 -0.61 -16.85
N GLN A 170 11.46 -1.15 -15.86
CA GLN A 170 11.09 -0.43 -14.65
C GLN A 170 12.32 -0.08 -13.80
N LEU A 171 13.27 -1.00 -13.67
CA LEU A 171 14.54 -0.75 -12.97
C LEU A 171 15.37 0.32 -13.70
N ASP A 172 15.46 0.27 -15.02
CA ASP A 172 16.20 1.24 -15.81
C ASP A 172 15.61 2.66 -15.65
N VAL A 173 14.29 2.79 -15.66
CA VAL A 173 13.59 4.06 -15.38
C VAL A 173 13.90 4.54 -13.95
N PHE A 174 13.86 3.67 -12.96
CA PHE A 174 14.19 4.01 -11.56
C PHE A 174 15.63 4.52 -11.43
N ILE A 175 16.60 3.84 -12.06
CA ILE A 175 18.01 4.25 -12.05
C ILE A 175 18.18 5.62 -12.72
N GLN A 176 17.50 5.87 -13.84
CA GLN A 176 17.54 7.16 -14.50
C GLN A 176 17.00 8.29 -13.62
N GLN A 177 15.89 8.06 -12.91
CA GLN A 177 15.30 9.04 -12.01
C GLN A 177 16.22 9.34 -10.81
N ILE A 178 16.82 8.32 -10.20
CA ILE A 178 17.79 8.50 -9.11
C ILE A 178 18.97 9.32 -9.59
N ASN A 179 19.53 9.02 -10.75
CA ASN A 179 20.65 9.78 -11.30
C ASN A 179 20.28 11.25 -11.57
N LEU A 180 19.03 11.51 -12.03
CA LEU A 180 18.54 12.86 -12.21
C LEU A 180 18.43 13.63 -10.88
N ILE A 181 17.97 12.98 -9.82
CA ILE A 181 17.87 13.57 -8.49
C ILE A 181 19.28 13.92 -7.97
N PHE A 182 20.23 12.98 -8.08
CA PHE A 182 21.61 13.23 -7.65
C PHE A 182 22.30 14.36 -8.43
N SER A 183 22.01 14.49 -9.72
CA SER A 183 22.56 15.59 -10.52
C SER A 183 22.05 16.98 -10.13
N LYS A 184 20.94 17.07 -9.40
CA LYS A 184 20.37 18.33 -8.89
C LYS A 184 20.91 18.71 -7.50
N ILE A 185 21.48 17.74 -6.79
CA ILE A 185 21.97 17.91 -5.41
C ILE A 185 23.51 18.17 -5.40
N SER A 186 24.19 17.86 -6.50
CA SER A 186 25.63 18.13 -6.71
C SER A 186 25.84 19.57 -7.11
#